data_d06ae5b821d54e234e1917f66dd6ff2c
#
_entry.id   d06ae5b821d54e234e1917f66dd6ff2c
#
_cell.length_a   1.000
_cell.length_b   1.000
_cell.length_c   1.000
_cell.angle_alpha   90.00
_cell.angle_beta   90.00
_cell.angle_gamma   90.00
#
_symmetry.space_group_name_H-M   'P 1'
#
loop_
_entity.id
_entity.type
_entity.pdbx_description
1 polymer ?
#
loop_
_entity_poly.entity_id
_entity_poly.type
_entity_poly.pdbx_seq_one_letter_code
_entity_poly.pdbx_strand_id
1 'polypeptide(L)'
;MMRINFTKMHGLGNDFVVVDARVQDPALDGAAYRAIGDRRRGIGYDQFLTILPPLNGGAAFMKIHNPDGSEAQACGNGTRCVAALLMSEANRNDVVIETIAGSLACHRLDDGRISVDMGPAELDWRCIPLAR
;
A
#
# COMPACT_ATOMS: atom_id res chain seq x y z
N MET A 1 -2.04 -21.57 -15.63
CA MET A 1 -1.48 -21.10 -14.35
C MET A 1 -1.11 -19.63 -14.47
N MET A 2 -1.61 -18.81 -13.58
CA MET A 2 -1.31 -17.39 -13.56
C MET A 2 0.04 -17.15 -12.87
N ARG A 3 0.89 -16.36 -13.48
CA ARG A 3 2.15 -15.93 -12.86
C ARG A 3 1.99 -14.49 -12.40
N ILE A 4 2.26 -14.24 -11.14
CA ILE A 4 2.15 -12.90 -10.54
C ILE A 4 3.56 -12.47 -10.12
N ASN A 5 4.01 -11.35 -10.65
CA ASN A 5 5.26 -10.73 -10.20
C ASN A 5 4.96 -9.87 -8.98
N PHE A 6 5.80 -9.97 -7.97
CA PHE A 6 5.61 -9.20 -6.75
C PHE A 6 6.95 -8.70 -6.21
N THR A 7 6.88 -7.69 -5.37
CA THR A 7 8.02 -7.16 -4.62
C THR A 7 7.74 -7.39 -3.14
N LYS A 8 8.70 -7.96 -2.43
CA LYS A 8 8.60 -8.10 -0.98
C LYS A 8 9.30 -6.90 -0.35
N MET A 9 8.59 -6.16 0.51
CA MET A 9 9.11 -4.94 1.12
C MET A 9 8.93 -4.96 2.63
N HIS A 10 9.69 -4.15 3.32
CA HIS A 10 9.64 -4.00 4.78
C HIS A 10 9.61 -2.53 5.14
N GLY A 11 8.85 -2.18 6.17
CA GLY A 11 8.82 -0.83 6.70
C GLY A 11 8.47 -0.84 8.17
N LEU A 12 9.40 -0.40 9.02
CA LEU A 12 9.19 -0.22 10.48
C LEU A 12 8.58 -1.46 11.16
N GLY A 13 9.10 -2.64 10.84
CA GLY A 13 8.67 -3.88 11.47
C GLY A 13 7.52 -4.60 10.77
N ASN A 14 6.94 -3.99 9.74
CA ASN A 14 5.91 -4.63 8.92
C ASN A 14 6.52 -5.15 7.62
N ASP A 15 6.00 -6.26 7.11
CA ASP A 15 6.38 -6.74 5.80
C ASP A 15 5.18 -6.75 4.85
N PHE A 16 5.47 -6.52 3.58
CA PHE A 16 4.45 -6.32 2.56
C PHE A 16 4.78 -7.11 1.31
N VAL A 17 3.73 -7.66 0.67
CA VAL A 17 3.80 -8.10 -0.72
C VAL A 17 3.18 -6.99 -1.56
N VAL A 18 3.92 -6.50 -2.55
CA VAL A 18 3.47 -5.42 -3.43
C VAL A 18 3.35 -5.96 -4.85
N VAL A 19 2.17 -5.81 -5.43
CA VAL A 19 1.87 -6.23 -6.80
C VAL A 19 1.49 -5.00 -7.61
N ASP A 20 2.18 -4.79 -8.72
CA ASP A 20 1.83 -3.72 -9.66
C ASP A 20 0.78 -4.26 -10.64
N ALA A 21 -0.45 -3.80 -10.48
CA ALA A 21 -1.59 -4.22 -11.29
C ALA A 21 -2.08 -3.09 -12.22
N ARG A 22 -1.22 -2.11 -12.51
CA ARG A 22 -1.61 -0.98 -13.36
C ARG A 22 -1.84 -1.38 -14.81
N VAL A 23 -1.13 -2.41 -15.28
CA VAL A 23 -1.27 -2.91 -16.66
C VAL A 23 -2.15 -4.15 -16.68
N GLN A 24 -1.94 -5.07 -15.76
CA GLN A 24 -2.71 -6.30 -15.67
C GLN A 24 -3.03 -6.60 -14.20
N ASP A 25 -4.33 -6.60 -13.89
CA ASP A 25 -4.81 -6.88 -12.54
C ASP A 25 -5.08 -8.39 -12.44
N PRO A 26 -4.40 -9.11 -11.53
CA PRO A 26 -4.66 -10.53 -11.34
C PRO A 26 -6.03 -10.82 -10.75
N ALA A 27 -6.73 -9.81 -10.21
CA ALA A 27 -8.08 -9.94 -9.66
C ALA A 27 -8.18 -11.06 -8.62
N LEU A 28 -7.30 -11.02 -7.61
CA LEU A 28 -7.24 -12.03 -6.58
C LEU A 28 -8.48 -12.02 -5.70
N ASP A 29 -8.92 -13.21 -5.28
CA ASP A 29 -10.02 -13.35 -4.33
C ASP A 29 -9.48 -13.56 -2.90
N GLY A 30 -10.39 -13.65 -1.92
CA GLY A 30 -10.01 -13.83 -0.52
C GLY A 30 -9.19 -15.10 -0.28
N ALA A 31 -9.51 -16.18 -0.98
CA ALA A 31 -8.77 -17.44 -0.85
C ALA A 31 -7.33 -17.28 -1.33
N ALA A 32 -7.10 -16.51 -2.42
CA ALA A 32 -5.76 -16.25 -2.92
C ALA A 32 -4.95 -15.42 -1.92
N TYR A 33 -5.55 -14.37 -1.34
CA TYR A 33 -4.87 -13.56 -0.34
C TYR A 33 -4.47 -14.40 0.88
N ARG A 34 -5.34 -15.31 1.34
CA ARG A 34 -5.04 -16.19 2.46
C ARG A 34 -3.92 -17.17 2.13
N ALA A 35 -3.95 -17.75 0.93
CA ALA A 35 -2.93 -18.70 0.51
C ALA A 35 -1.55 -18.06 0.39
N ILE A 36 -1.48 -16.87 -0.20
CA ILE A 36 -0.22 -16.13 -0.36
C ILE A 36 0.29 -15.67 1.01
N GLY A 37 -0.62 -15.32 1.91
CA GLY A 37 -0.27 -14.84 3.25
C GLY A 37 0.15 -15.93 4.24
N ASP A 38 -0.05 -17.19 3.90
CA ASP A 38 0.37 -18.30 4.75
C ASP A 38 1.90 -18.34 4.81
N ARG A 39 2.45 -18.12 6.01
CA ARG A 39 3.91 -18.04 6.18
C ARG A 39 4.62 -19.37 6.03
N ARG A 40 3.89 -20.47 6.04
CA ARG A 40 4.48 -21.80 5.86
C ARG A 40 4.43 -22.27 4.40
N ARG A 41 3.31 -22.01 3.71
CA ARG A 41 3.07 -22.52 2.36
C ARG A 41 3.12 -21.44 1.29
N GLY A 42 2.90 -20.20 1.68
CA GLY A 42 2.93 -19.06 0.77
C GLY A 42 4.13 -18.18 1.04
N ILE A 43 4.02 -16.91 0.63
CA ILE A 43 5.07 -15.91 0.82
C ILE A 43 5.05 -15.37 2.25
N GLY A 44 3.85 -15.20 2.80
CA GLY A 44 3.64 -14.54 4.07
C GLY A 44 3.76 -13.03 3.96
N TYR A 45 2.92 -12.30 4.66
CA TYR A 45 2.98 -10.84 4.72
C TYR A 45 2.12 -10.34 5.85
N ASP A 46 2.41 -9.13 6.31
CA ASP A 46 1.49 -8.42 7.20
C ASP A 46 0.36 -7.80 6.41
N GLN A 47 0.66 -7.20 5.26
CA GLN A 47 -0.34 -6.67 4.35
C GLN A 47 0.08 -6.86 2.91
N PHE A 48 -0.93 -6.96 2.02
CA PHE A 48 -0.79 -7.10 0.58
C PHE A 48 -1.21 -5.79 -0.05
N LEU A 49 -0.31 -5.18 -0.83
CA LEU A 49 -0.54 -3.88 -1.45
C LEU A 49 -0.64 -4.06 -2.96
N THR A 50 -1.77 -3.64 -3.52
CA THR A 50 -2.00 -3.70 -4.97
C THR A 50 -1.98 -2.29 -5.54
N ILE A 51 -1.10 -2.04 -6.52
CA ILE A 51 -0.99 -0.76 -7.19
C ILE A 51 -1.85 -0.81 -8.45
N LEU A 52 -2.85 0.05 -8.51
CA LEU A 52 -3.83 0.12 -9.61
C LEU A 52 -3.72 1.47 -10.30
N PRO A 53 -4.29 1.60 -11.53
CA PRO A 53 -4.33 2.91 -12.19
C PRO A 53 -5.05 3.93 -11.33
N PRO A 54 -4.66 5.21 -11.39
CA PRO A 54 -5.33 6.24 -10.60
C PRO A 54 -6.74 6.51 -11.09
N LEU A 55 -7.62 6.90 -10.18
CA LEU A 55 -9.01 7.21 -10.49
C LEU A 55 -9.27 8.72 -10.48
N ASN A 56 -8.48 9.50 -9.75
CA ASN A 56 -8.72 10.92 -9.52
C ASN A 56 -7.48 11.78 -9.74
N GLY A 57 -6.64 11.42 -10.71
CA GLY A 57 -5.49 12.23 -11.10
C GLY A 57 -4.23 12.03 -10.25
N GLY A 58 -4.22 11.11 -9.31
CA GLY A 58 -3.01 10.76 -8.57
C GLY A 58 -2.04 9.94 -9.40
N ALA A 59 -0.94 9.50 -8.79
CA ALA A 59 0.04 8.65 -9.45
C ALA A 59 -0.46 7.21 -9.58
N ALA A 60 -1.18 6.73 -8.58
CA ALA A 60 -1.74 5.38 -8.56
C ALA A 60 -2.83 5.29 -7.49
N PHE A 61 -3.64 4.25 -7.59
CA PHE A 61 -4.58 3.86 -6.54
C PHE A 61 -4.02 2.63 -5.83
N MET A 62 -4.02 2.63 -4.50
CA MET A 62 -3.49 1.53 -3.71
C MET A 62 -4.61 0.83 -2.95
N LYS A 63 -4.75 -0.48 -3.16
CA LYS A 63 -5.60 -1.34 -2.35
C LYS A 63 -4.76 -2.08 -1.33
N ILE A 64 -5.31 -2.27 -0.15
CA ILE A 64 -4.62 -2.91 0.97
C ILE A 64 -5.45 -4.10 1.43
N HIS A 65 -4.84 -5.29 1.51
CA HIS A 65 -5.50 -6.48 2.02
C HIS A 65 -4.72 -7.08 3.17
N ASN A 66 -5.44 -7.64 4.12
CA ASN A 66 -4.88 -8.40 5.23
C ASN A 66 -4.72 -9.88 4.83
N PRO A 67 -3.92 -10.67 5.57
CA PRO A 67 -3.74 -12.09 5.22
C PRO A 67 -5.02 -12.92 5.26
N ASP A 68 -6.05 -12.45 5.96
CA ASP A 68 -7.34 -13.15 5.99
C ASP A 68 -8.21 -12.84 4.76
N GLY A 69 -7.72 -11.99 3.85
CA GLY A 69 -8.45 -11.58 2.65
C GLY A 69 -9.30 -10.34 2.81
N SER A 70 -9.42 -9.80 4.02
CA SER A 70 -10.18 -8.56 4.25
C SER A 70 -9.42 -7.36 3.72
N GLU A 71 -10.15 -6.33 3.32
CA GLU A 71 -9.57 -5.09 2.82
C GLU A 71 -9.39 -4.10 3.96
N ALA A 72 -8.21 -3.49 4.05
CA ALA A 72 -7.91 -2.44 5.01
C ALA A 72 -7.98 -1.08 4.33
N GLN A 73 -8.29 -0.03 5.12
CA GLN A 73 -8.48 1.31 4.55
C GLN A 73 -7.21 2.13 4.50
N ALA A 74 -6.32 1.95 5.44
CA ALA A 74 -5.10 2.75 5.51
C ALA A 74 -3.96 1.96 6.14
N CYS A 75 -2.75 2.24 5.67
CA CYS A 75 -1.52 1.69 6.22
C CYS A 75 -0.38 2.65 5.91
N GLY A 76 0.05 3.42 6.91
CA GLY A 76 1.12 4.41 6.73
C GLY A 76 2.41 3.80 6.24
N ASN A 77 2.82 2.68 6.82
CA ASN A 77 4.07 2.01 6.42
C ASN A 77 3.97 1.46 4.99
N GLY A 78 2.84 0.85 4.65
CA GLY A 78 2.62 0.35 3.29
C GLY A 78 2.58 1.48 2.26
N THR A 79 1.95 2.60 2.60
CA THR A 79 1.92 3.77 1.74
C THR A 79 3.34 4.28 1.46
N ARG A 80 4.20 4.33 2.47
CA ARG A 80 5.60 4.72 2.28
C ARG A 80 6.34 3.80 1.32
N CYS A 81 6.10 2.49 1.43
CA CYS A 81 6.72 1.52 0.53
C CYS A 81 6.29 1.73 -0.92
N VAL A 82 4.99 1.89 -1.17
CA VAL A 82 4.47 2.14 -2.51
C VAL A 82 4.96 3.48 -3.03
N ALA A 83 4.98 4.52 -2.18
CA ALA A 83 5.49 5.83 -2.57
C ALA A 83 6.95 5.75 -3.00
N ALA A 84 7.78 4.99 -2.27
CA ALA A 84 9.18 4.81 -2.63
C ALA A 84 9.34 4.19 -4.02
N LEU A 85 8.54 3.17 -4.33
CA LEU A 85 8.56 2.54 -5.65
C LEU A 85 8.15 3.53 -6.75
N LEU A 86 7.06 4.26 -6.54
CA LEU A 86 6.55 5.20 -7.54
C LEU A 86 7.50 6.38 -7.74
N MET A 87 8.09 6.90 -6.67
CA MET A 87 9.08 7.98 -6.76
C MET A 87 10.32 7.55 -7.53
N SER A 88 10.82 6.35 -7.27
CA SER A 88 11.97 5.79 -7.97
C SER A 88 11.68 5.61 -9.46
N GLU A 89 10.50 5.06 -9.78
CA GLU A 89 10.10 4.83 -11.16
C GLU A 89 10.00 6.12 -11.95
N ALA A 90 9.39 7.15 -11.36
CA ALA A 90 9.17 8.43 -12.01
C ALA A 90 10.33 9.42 -11.83
N ASN A 91 11.34 9.06 -11.05
CA ASN A 91 12.46 9.94 -10.68
C ASN A 91 11.95 11.26 -10.10
N ARG A 92 11.06 11.15 -9.11
CA ARG A 92 10.43 12.28 -8.44
C ARG A 92 10.52 12.11 -6.93
N ASN A 93 10.38 13.23 -6.21
CA ASN A 93 10.37 13.23 -4.75
C ASN A 93 8.98 13.44 -4.17
N ASP A 94 7.95 13.54 -5.02
CA ASP A 94 6.58 13.73 -4.61
C ASP A 94 5.67 12.83 -5.43
N VAL A 95 4.73 12.17 -4.78
CA VAL A 95 3.66 11.44 -5.45
C VAL A 95 2.39 11.54 -4.63
N VAL A 96 1.24 11.45 -5.29
CA VAL A 96 -0.05 11.33 -4.63
C VAL A 96 -0.55 9.91 -4.84
N ILE A 97 -0.83 9.23 -3.74
CA ILE A 97 -1.38 7.88 -3.76
C ILE A 97 -2.83 7.94 -3.34
N GLU A 98 -3.71 7.42 -4.20
CA GLU A 98 -5.13 7.36 -3.91
C GLU A 98 -5.43 6.08 -3.13
N THR A 99 -6.35 6.17 -2.18
CA THR A 99 -6.84 5.02 -1.40
C THR A 99 -8.34 5.15 -1.21
N ILE A 100 -8.99 4.11 -0.71
CA ILE A 100 -10.42 4.20 -0.39
C ILE A 100 -10.70 5.20 0.72
N ALA A 101 -9.70 5.55 1.53
CA ALA A 101 -9.82 6.57 2.58
C ALA A 101 -9.53 7.98 2.08
N GLY A 102 -9.08 8.13 0.83
CA GLY A 102 -8.76 9.42 0.24
C GLY A 102 -7.38 9.44 -0.38
N SER A 103 -7.00 10.61 -0.90
CA SER A 103 -5.69 10.80 -1.53
C SER A 103 -4.65 11.21 -0.50
N LEU A 104 -3.48 10.62 -0.59
CA LEU A 104 -2.37 10.84 0.33
C LEU A 104 -1.19 11.45 -0.41
N ALA A 105 -0.77 12.65 -0.03
CA ALA A 105 0.41 13.27 -0.60
C ALA A 105 1.65 12.74 0.09
N CYS A 106 2.58 12.22 -0.68
CA CYS A 106 3.81 11.62 -0.17
C CYS A 106 5.00 12.43 -0.66
N HIS A 107 5.97 12.64 0.21
CA HIS A 107 7.13 13.46 -0.08
C HIS A 107 8.40 12.84 0.51
N ARG A 108 9.46 12.80 -0.29
CA ARG A 108 10.76 12.32 0.17
C ARG A 108 11.50 13.45 0.85
N LEU A 109 11.92 13.21 2.09
CA LEU A 109 12.69 14.17 2.89
C LEU A 109 14.18 14.09 2.50
N ASP A 110 14.94 15.11 2.91
CA ASP A 110 16.36 15.21 2.57
C ASP A 110 17.18 14.01 3.06
N ASP A 111 16.75 13.38 4.16
CA ASP A 111 17.42 12.21 4.72
C ASP A 111 16.97 10.89 4.07
N GLY A 112 16.14 10.97 3.04
CA GLY A 112 15.65 9.79 2.32
C GLY A 112 14.37 9.19 2.89
N ARG A 113 13.92 9.62 4.06
CA ARG A 113 12.64 9.17 4.63
C ARG A 113 11.49 9.73 3.81
N ILE A 114 10.38 9.04 3.85
CA ILE A 114 9.18 9.45 3.13
C ILE A 114 8.11 9.86 4.14
N SER A 115 7.63 11.10 4.01
CA SER A 115 6.51 11.57 4.79
C SER A 115 5.22 11.34 4.01
N VAL A 116 4.16 11.02 4.73
CA VAL A 116 2.84 10.83 4.17
C VAL A 116 1.91 11.83 4.84
N ASP A 117 1.32 12.71 4.04
CA ASP A 117 0.33 13.65 4.55
C ASP A 117 -1.03 12.96 4.54
N MET A 118 -1.50 12.64 5.72
CA MET A 118 -2.79 11.98 5.91
C MET A 118 -3.97 12.95 5.86
N GLY A 119 -3.72 14.19 5.43
CA GLY A 119 -4.73 15.23 5.38
C GLY A 119 -4.82 16.03 6.67
N PRO A 120 -5.76 17.00 6.75
CA PRO A 120 -5.94 17.79 7.96
C PRO A 120 -6.23 16.89 9.14
N ALA A 121 -5.73 17.26 10.31
CA ALA A 121 -6.01 16.50 11.52
C ALA A 121 -7.51 16.44 11.76
N GLU A 122 -8.03 15.25 11.94
CA GLU A 122 -9.43 15.03 12.26
C GLU A 122 -9.64 15.37 13.73
N LEU A 123 -10.48 16.35 13.99
CA LEU A 123 -10.75 16.79 15.36
C LEU A 123 -11.80 15.93 16.07
N ASP A 124 -12.53 15.12 15.34
CA ASP A 124 -13.45 14.16 15.94
C ASP A 124 -12.63 12.95 16.42
N TRP A 125 -12.45 12.87 17.73
CA TRP A 125 -11.63 11.83 18.34
C TRP A 125 -12.05 10.41 17.95
N ARG A 126 -13.32 10.22 17.53
CA ARG A 126 -13.80 8.90 17.08
C ARG A 126 -13.20 8.49 15.74
N CYS A 127 -12.70 9.45 14.98
CA CYS A 127 -12.05 9.20 13.69
C CYS A 127 -10.55 9.05 13.83
N ILE A 128 -10.00 9.30 15.02
CA ILE A 128 -8.57 9.21 15.28
C ILE A 128 -8.28 7.86 15.93
N PRO A 129 -7.44 7.01 15.28
CA PRO A 129 -7.05 5.76 15.93
C PRO A 129 -6.26 6.08 17.20
N LEU A 130 -6.79 5.63 18.34
CA LEU A 130 -6.13 5.86 19.61
C LEU A 130 -5.06 4.80 19.83
N ALA A 131 -3.84 5.25 20.10
CA ALA A 131 -2.77 4.36 20.53
C ALA A 131 -3.10 3.84 21.94
N ARG A 132 -3.11 2.57 22.10
CA ARG A 132 -3.48 1.94 23.36
C ARG A 132 -2.42 0.95 23.76
#